data_dfa8a078f810531b1acb90d588941cb1
#
_entry.id   dfa8a078f810531b1acb90d588941cb1
#
_cell.length_a   1.000
_cell.length_b   1.000
_cell.length_c   1.000
_cell.angle_alpha   90.00
_cell.angle_beta   90.00
_cell.angle_gamma   90.00
#
_symmetry.space_group_name_H-M   'P 1'
#
loop_
_entity.id
_entity.type
_entity.pdbx_description
1 polymer ?
#
loop_
_entity_poly.entity_id
_entity_poly.type
_entity_poly.pdbx_seq_one_letter_code
_entity_poly.pdbx_strand_id
1 'polypeptide(L)'
;MSDMNLRQRVWVTLMVSLVGLGGVLYGYDIGVISGAMGLINHYFVQAGHPLSHLQQGLIYGAVLAGGLLGTLLAGPCADRFGRKPTIMLACVNFMLGIGLIMLASSFVTLLLARLVLGVAVGIVAVAVPLYVAEIVSAEKRGMYVAFFQLFLTSGILLAYVVDLGLISGGHWRLMFALVLIPTVVLFFGMLYLPESPRWLWQHGFVDRARQVLLMTHTPQMTAAAIKEIDQQSHIDLGSW
;
A
#
# COMPACT_ATOMS: atom_id res chain seq x y z
N MET A 1 22.96 -1.99 15.66
CA MET A 1 21.74 -2.16 16.51
C MET A 1 22.05 -1.93 17.99
N SER A 2 23.30 -1.90 18.36
CA SER A 2 23.79 -1.66 19.72
C SER A 2 23.45 -0.26 20.27
N ASP A 3 23.42 0.76 19.43
CA ASP A 3 23.39 2.15 19.88
C ASP A 3 21.99 2.82 19.84
N MET A 4 20.99 2.16 19.28
CA MET A 4 19.60 2.65 19.36
C MET A 4 18.95 2.23 20.67
N ASN A 5 18.31 3.18 21.34
CA ASN A 5 17.52 2.93 22.54
C ASN A 5 16.35 1.98 22.23
N LEU A 6 15.94 1.16 23.20
CA LEU A 6 14.82 0.22 23.07
C LEU A 6 13.55 0.92 22.53
N ARG A 7 13.27 2.14 23.00
CA ARG A 7 12.12 2.95 22.56
C ARG A 7 12.18 3.27 21.06
N GLN A 8 13.34 3.63 20.53
CA GLN A 8 13.53 3.90 19.10
C GLN A 8 13.34 2.63 18.25
N ARG A 9 13.85 1.48 18.70
CA ARG A 9 13.67 0.20 18.01
C ARG A 9 12.21 -0.20 17.94
N VAL A 10 11.50 -0.13 19.06
CA VAL A 10 10.07 -0.45 19.13
C VAL A 10 9.29 0.48 18.20
N TRP A 11 9.59 1.78 18.21
CA TRP A 11 8.92 2.77 17.39
C TRP A 11 9.11 2.49 15.90
N VAL A 12 10.35 2.27 15.43
CA VAL A 12 10.64 1.92 14.03
C VAL A 12 9.95 0.63 13.63
N THR A 13 9.99 -0.40 14.48
CA THR A 13 9.33 -1.68 14.18
C THR A 13 7.83 -1.49 14.04
N LEU A 14 7.18 -0.74 14.95
CA LEU A 14 5.75 -0.44 14.87
C LEU A 14 5.40 0.32 13.58
N MET A 15 6.18 1.35 13.24
CA MET A 15 5.99 2.13 12.01
C MET A 15 6.07 1.22 10.76
N VAL A 16 7.14 0.44 10.66
CA VAL A 16 7.35 -0.47 9.51
C VAL A 16 6.28 -1.55 9.44
N SER A 17 5.88 -2.13 10.57
CA SER A 17 4.82 -3.15 10.62
C SER A 17 3.48 -2.58 10.20
N LEU A 18 3.14 -1.37 10.69
CA LEU A 18 1.89 -0.72 10.34
C LEU A 18 1.83 -0.38 8.84
N VAL A 19 2.90 0.24 8.31
CA VAL A 19 2.98 0.60 6.89
C VAL A 19 3.09 -0.64 6.01
N GLY A 20 3.70 -1.71 6.54
CA GLY A 20 3.77 -3.03 5.91
C GLY A 20 2.39 -3.64 5.61
N LEU A 21 1.33 -3.27 6.35
CA LEU A 21 -0.04 -3.64 6.01
C LEU A 21 -0.42 -3.26 4.57
N GLY A 22 0.18 -2.21 4.00
CA GLY A 22 0.05 -1.91 2.58
C GLY A 22 0.48 -3.08 1.67
N GLY A 23 1.55 -3.79 2.05
CA GLY A 23 1.94 -5.04 1.37
C GLY A 23 0.86 -6.12 1.49
N VAL A 24 0.26 -6.28 2.70
CA VAL A 24 -0.86 -7.22 2.89
C VAL A 24 -2.04 -6.87 2.00
N LEU A 25 -2.41 -5.58 1.89
CA LEU A 25 -3.49 -5.12 1.01
C LEU A 25 -3.23 -5.51 -0.45
N TYR A 26 -2.02 -5.24 -0.92
CA TYR A 26 -1.59 -5.59 -2.26
C TYR A 26 -1.64 -7.10 -2.51
N GLY A 27 -1.05 -7.90 -1.63
CA GLY A 27 -1.02 -9.35 -1.76
C GLY A 27 -2.42 -9.98 -1.65
N TYR A 28 -3.25 -9.48 -0.74
CA TYR A 28 -4.61 -9.95 -0.58
C TYR A 28 -5.45 -9.74 -1.85
N ASP A 29 -5.36 -8.56 -2.48
CA ASP A 29 -6.11 -8.29 -3.71
C ASP A 29 -5.71 -9.20 -4.86
N ILE A 30 -4.42 -9.56 -4.97
CA ILE A 30 -3.93 -10.55 -5.94
C ILE A 30 -4.48 -11.95 -5.65
N GLY A 31 -4.50 -12.34 -4.37
CA GLY A 31 -4.91 -13.70 -3.98
C GLY A 31 -6.41 -13.95 -4.09
N VAL A 32 -7.20 -13.02 -3.55
CA VAL A 32 -8.66 -13.19 -3.38
C VAL A 32 -9.42 -13.44 -4.68
N ILE A 33 -8.95 -12.88 -5.79
CA ILE A 33 -9.63 -13.05 -7.09
C ILE A 33 -9.60 -14.50 -7.57
N SER A 34 -8.57 -15.27 -7.18
CA SER A 34 -8.44 -16.68 -7.60
C SER A 34 -9.55 -17.54 -7.04
N GLY A 35 -9.92 -17.38 -5.77
CA GLY A 35 -11.05 -18.09 -5.16
C GLY A 35 -12.41 -17.50 -5.52
N ALA A 36 -12.47 -16.16 -5.61
CA ALA A 36 -13.73 -15.45 -5.88
C ALA A 36 -14.24 -15.62 -7.31
N MET A 37 -13.37 -15.79 -8.33
CA MET A 37 -13.78 -15.77 -9.74
C MET A 37 -14.80 -16.86 -10.09
N GLY A 38 -14.65 -18.06 -9.54
CA GLY A 38 -15.63 -19.15 -9.74
C GLY A 38 -17.01 -18.77 -9.22
N LEU A 39 -17.07 -18.17 -8.04
CA LEU A 39 -18.31 -17.72 -7.42
C LEU A 39 -18.91 -16.51 -8.14
N ILE A 40 -18.08 -15.59 -8.61
CA ILE A 40 -18.50 -14.46 -9.45
C ILE A 40 -19.16 -14.97 -10.72
N ASN A 41 -18.50 -15.89 -11.43
CA ASN A 41 -19.06 -16.46 -12.65
C ASN A 41 -20.40 -17.17 -12.38
N HIS A 42 -20.49 -17.96 -11.32
CA HIS A 42 -21.73 -18.62 -10.90
C HIS A 42 -22.85 -17.60 -10.60
N TYR A 43 -22.55 -16.52 -9.91
CA TYR A 43 -23.49 -15.42 -9.65
C TYR A 43 -24.04 -14.82 -10.95
N PHE A 44 -23.17 -14.53 -11.94
CA PHE A 44 -23.59 -13.97 -13.22
C PHE A 44 -24.38 -14.96 -14.08
N VAL A 45 -24.07 -16.26 -14.02
CA VAL A 45 -24.85 -17.32 -14.67
C VAL A 45 -26.27 -17.36 -14.08
N GLN A 46 -26.42 -17.32 -12.76
CA GLN A 46 -27.72 -17.30 -12.10
C GLN A 46 -28.53 -16.02 -12.41
N ALA A 47 -27.84 -14.89 -12.64
CA ALA A 47 -28.45 -13.63 -13.04
C ALA A 47 -28.85 -13.59 -14.53
N GLY A 48 -28.62 -14.67 -15.30
CA GLY A 48 -28.94 -14.75 -16.72
C GLY A 48 -27.93 -14.07 -17.65
N HIS A 49 -26.79 -13.64 -17.14
CA HIS A 49 -25.75 -12.92 -17.88
C HIS A 49 -24.37 -13.58 -17.70
N PRO A 50 -24.15 -14.81 -18.20
CA PRO A 50 -22.87 -15.52 -18.00
C PRO A 50 -21.68 -14.72 -18.54
N LEU A 51 -20.60 -14.66 -17.78
CA LEU A 51 -19.38 -13.99 -18.20
C LEU A 51 -18.62 -14.80 -19.24
N SER A 52 -18.31 -14.19 -20.38
CA SER A 52 -17.42 -14.81 -21.38
C SER A 52 -16.00 -14.94 -20.82
N HIS A 53 -15.17 -15.83 -21.41
CA HIS A 53 -13.77 -15.97 -21.02
C HIS A 53 -12.98 -14.65 -21.18
N LEU A 54 -13.32 -13.86 -22.21
CA LEU A 54 -12.72 -12.53 -22.39
C LEU A 54 -13.07 -11.58 -21.24
N GLN A 55 -14.34 -11.55 -20.81
CA GLN A 55 -14.78 -10.73 -19.70
C GLN A 55 -14.12 -11.14 -18.37
N GLN A 56 -13.97 -12.42 -18.11
CA GLN A 56 -13.22 -12.92 -16.97
C GLN A 56 -11.76 -12.47 -17.04
N GLY A 57 -11.10 -12.60 -18.19
CA GLY A 57 -9.74 -12.10 -18.42
C GLY A 57 -9.62 -10.58 -18.19
N LEU A 58 -10.61 -9.80 -18.64
CA LEU A 58 -10.64 -8.35 -18.42
C LEU A 58 -10.78 -7.99 -16.93
N ILE A 59 -11.55 -8.73 -16.14
CA ILE A 59 -11.66 -8.53 -14.68
C ILE A 59 -10.29 -8.75 -14.01
N TYR A 60 -9.53 -9.78 -14.40
CA TYR A 60 -8.16 -9.99 -13.93
C TYR A 60 -7.22 -8.86 -14.38
N GLY A 61 -7.28 -8.50 -15.66
CA GLY A 61 -6.41 -7.49 -16.25
C GLY A 61 -6.68 -6.05 -15.77
N ALA A 62 -7.92 -5.76 -15.35
CA ALA A 62 -8.31 -4.41 -14.90
C ALA A 62 -7.47 -3.91 -13.72
N VAL A 63 -7.13 -4.80 -12.77
CA VAL A 63 -6.25 -4.44 -11.65
C VAL A 63 -4.85 -4.09 -12.13
N LEU A 64 -4.32 -4.80 -13.11
CA LEU A 64 -3.00 -4.50 -13.68
C LEU A 64 -3.01 -3.16 -14.41
N ALA A 65 -4.05 -2.89 -15.20
CA ALA A 65 -4.23 -1.60 -15.88
C ALA A 65 -4.37 -0.44 -14.88
N GLY A 66 -5.21 -0.61 -13.85
CA GLY A 66 -5.32 0.35 -12.74
C GLY A 66 -4.00 0.51 -11.98
N GLY A 67 -3.28 -0.60 -11.74
CA GLY A 67 -1.98 -0.61 -11.08
C GLY A 67 -0.92 0.19 -11.83
N LEU A 68 -0.89 0.09 -13.17
CA LEU A 68 -0.02 0.91 -14.00
C LEU A 68 -0.33 2.42 -13.81
N LEU A 69 -1.61 2.80 -13.86
CA LEU A 69 -2.02 4.19 -13.61
C LEU A 69 -1.65 4.65 -12.20
N GLY A 70 -1.92 3.80 -11.20
CA GLY A 70 -1.57 4.09 -9.81
C GLY A 70 -0.08 4.28 -9.59
N THR A 71 0.75 3.44 -10.19
CA THR A 71 2.21 3.55 -10.14
C THR A 71 2.72 4.85 -10.76
N LEU A 72 2.17 5.24 -11.91
CA LEU A 72 2.53 6.50 -12.59
C LEU A 72 2.12 7.74 -11.76
N LEU A 73 1.01 7.67 -11.04
CA LEU A 73 0.51 8.75 -10.19
C LEU A 73 1.22 8.81 -8.83
N ALA A 74 1.72 7.68 -8.33
CA ALA A 74 2.28 7.57 -6.99
C ALA A 74 3.48 8.48 -6.76
N GLY A 75 4.43 8.56 -7.72
CA GLY A 75 5.61 9.43 -7.65
C GLY A 75 5.23 10.89 -7.51
N PRO A 76 4.56 11.50 -8.51
CA PRO A 76 4.13 12.90 -8.45
C PRO A 76 3.27 13.24 -7.23
N CYS A 77 2.38 12.33 -6.80
CA CYS A 77 1.59 12.53 -5.58
C CYS A 77 2.46 12.53 -4.33
N ALA A 78 3.38 11.57 -4.22
CA ALA A 78 4.27 11.46 -3.08
C ALA A 78 5.23 12.65 -2.97
N ASP A 79 5.70 13.18 -4.09
CA ASP A 79 6.59 14.34 -4.09
C ASP A 79 5.85 15.63 -3.77
N ARG A 80 4.64 15.81 -4.30
CA ARG A 80 3.86 17.04 -4.09
C ARG A 80 3.19 17.10 -2.72
N PHE A 81 2.53 16.04 -2.30
CA PHE A 81 1.69 16.02 -1.09
C PHE A 81 2.36 15.37 0.11
N GLY A 82 3.40 14.59 -0.12
CA GLY A 82 4.06 13.78 0.90
C GLY A 82 3.70 12.30 0.82
N ARG A 83 4.54 11.49 1.46
CA ARG A 83 4.39 10.03 1.40
C ARG A 83 3.18 9.56 2.22
N LYS A 84 2.98 10.17 3.40
CA LYS A 84 1.86 9.86 4.30
C LYS A 84 0.49 10.11 3.64
N PRO A 85 0.16 11.30 3.10
CA PRO A 85 -1.11 11.52 2.41
C PRO A 85 -1.30 10.63 1.18
N THR A 86 -0.22 10.29 0.48
CA THR A 86 -0.29 9.39 -0.69
C THR A 86 -0.70 7.97 -0.28
N ILE A 87 -0.17 7.44 0.83
CA ILE A 87 -0.60 6.14 1.37
C ILE A 87 -2.06 6.22 1.86
N MET A 88 -2.44 7.31 2.51
CA MET A 88 -3.84 7.51 2.94
C MET A 88 -4.80 7.59 1.75
N LEU A 89 -4.41 8.25 0.67
CA LEU A 89 -5.16 8.29 -0.59
C LEU A 89 -5.35 6.88 -1.16
N ALA A 90 -4.33 6.04 -1.12
CA ALA A 90 -4.45 4.64 -1.53
C ALA A 90 -5.46 3.88 -0.67
N CYS A 91 -5.46 4.08 0.66
CA CYS A 91 -6.45 3.46 1.55
C CYS A 91 -7.89 3.89 1.20
N VAL A 92 -8.11 5.18 0.94
CA VAL A 92 -9.42 5.69 0.51
C VAL A 92 -9.83 5.04 -0.82
N ASN A 93 -8.91 4.94 -1.77
CA ASN A 93 -9.15 4.28 -3.05
C ASN A 93 -9.48 2.78 -2.89
N PHE A 94 -8.80 2.07 -1.96
CA PHE A 94 -9.17 0.69 -1.60
C PHE A 94 -10.60 0.61 -1.07
N MET A 95 -10.98 1.49 -0.13
CA MET A 95 -12.33 1.53 0.44
C MET A 95 -13.39 1.79 -0.65
N LEU A 96 -13.13 2.73 -1.56
CA LEU A 96 -14.00 3.02 -2.69
C LEU A 96 -14.13 1.82 -3.64
N GLY A 97 -13.02 1.19 -4.02
CA GLY A 97 -13.02 0.02 -4.89
C GLY A 97 -13.80 -1.16 -4.32
N ILE A 98 -13.63 -1.44 -3.01
CA ILE A 98 -14.39 -2.48 -2.33
C ILE A 98 -15.87 -2.10 -2.22
N GLY A 99 -16.18 -0.85 -1.91
CA GLY A 99 -17.56 -0.35 -1.92
C GLY A 99 -18.25 -0.58 -3.28
N LEU A 100 -17.56 -0.32 -4.36
CA LEU A 100 -18.03 -0.61 -5.72
C LEU A 100 -18.21 -2.12 -5.97
N ILE A 101 -17.33 -2.98 -5.45
CA ILE A 101 -17.49 -4.46 -5.52
C ILE A 101 -18.76 -4.90 -4.78
N MET A 102 -19.02 -4.34 -3.60
CA MET A 102 -20.23 -4.66 -2.83
C MET A 102 -21.52 -4.34 -3.60
N LEU A 103 -21.50 -3.26 -4.37
CA LEU A 103 -22.62 -2.79 -5.18
C LEU A 103 -22.63 -3.40 -6.59
N ALA A 104 -21.61 -4.16 -6.98
CA ALA A 104 -21.49 -4.68 -8.34
C ALA A 104 -22.58 -5.71 -8.65
N SER A 105 -23.43 -5.36 -9.61
CA SER A 105 -24.49 -6.21 -10.18
C SER A 105 -24.29 -6.45 -11.69
N SER A 106 -23.37 -5.73 -12.32
CA SER A 106 -23.05 -5.87 -13.75
C SER A 106 -21.55 -6.06 -13.96
N PHE A 107 -21.20 -6.64 -15.13
CA PHE A 107 -19.80 -6.78 -15.55
C PHE A 107 -19.07 -5.44 -15.53
N VAL A 108 -19.69 -4.36 -16.03
CA VAL A 108 -19.07 -3.03 -16.14
C VAL A 108 -18.75 -2.48 -14.74
N THR A 109 -19.69 -2.59 -13.79
CA THR A 109 -19.48 -2.13 -12.41
C THR A 109 -18.34 -2.90 -11.74
N LEU A 110 -18.27 -4.21 -11.94
CA LEU A 110 -17.20 -5.04 -11.40
C LEU A 110 -15.84 -4.69 -12.04
N LEU A 111 -15.81 -4.47 -13.36
CA LEU A 111 -14.61 -4.07 -14.08
C LEU A 111 -14.06 -2.72 -13.57
N LEU A 112 -14.95 -1.72 -13.42
CA LEU A 112 -14.57 -0.40 -12.88
C LEU A 112 -14.08 -0.51 -11.43
N ALA A 113 -14.75 -1.30 -10.60
CA ALA A 113 -14.33 -1.54 -9.22
C ALA A 113 -12.91 -2.15 -9.17
N ARG A 114 -12.60 -3.12 -10.02
CA ARG A 114 -11.27 -3.74 -10.14
C ARG A 114 -10.22 -2.75 -10.64
N LEU A 115 -10.57 -1.87 -11.55
CA LEU A 115 -9.67 -0.82 -12.03
C LEU A 115 -9.33 0.19 -10.92
N VAL A 116 -10.33 0.61 -10.14
CA VAL A 116 -10.14 1.50 -8.98
C VAL A 116 -9.25 0.83 -7.92
N LEU A 117 -9.50 -0.45 -7.60
CA LEU A 117 -8.62 -1.21 -6.70
C LEU A 117 -7.19 -1.29 -7.24
N GLY A 118 -7.04 -1.49 -8.55
CA GLY A 118 -5.73 -1.49 -9.20
C GLY A 118 -4.96 -0.19 -8.98
N VAL A 119 -5.62 0.96 -9.12
CA VAL A 119 -4.98 2.27 -8.83
C VAL A 119 -4.46 2.32 -7.40
N ALA A 120 -5.24 1.86 -6.42
CA ALA A 120 -4.81 1.81 -5.03
C ALA A 120 -3.60 0.89 -4.83
N VAL A 121 -3.62 -0.30 -5.43
CA VAL A 121 -2.52 -1.27 -5.44
C VAL A 121 -1.24 -0.65 -6.02
N GLY A 122 -1.34 0.04 -7.17
CA GLY A 122 -0.21 0.71 -7.80
C GLY A 122 0.40 1.82 -6.93
N ILE A 123 -0.43 2.62 -6.27
CA ILE A 123 0.04 3.65 -5.33
C ILE A 123 0.78 3.01 -4.15
N VAL A 124 0.22 1.97 -3.54
CA VAL A 124 0.83 1.26 -2.40
C VAL A 124 2.17 0.64 -2.78
N ALA A 125 2.26 0.04 -3.97
CA ALA A 125 3.48 -0.61 -4.45
C ALA A 125 4.69 0.34 -4.53
N VAL A 126 4.46 1.63 -4.71
CA VAL A 126 5.51 2.66 -4.76
C VAL A 126 5.64 3.40 -3.41
N ALA A 127 4.52 3.92 -2.89
CA ALA A 127 4.54 4.83 -1.75
C ALA A 127 4.97 4.15 -0.45
N VAL A 128 4.60 2.88 -0.24
CA VAL A 128 4.95 2.14 1.00
C VAL A 128 6.44 1.84 1.08
N PRO A 129 7.09 1.20 0.09
CA PRO A 129 8.53 0.98 0.12
C PRO A 129 9.33 2.28 0.19
N LEU A 130 8.88 3.34 -0.51
CA LEU A 130 9.50 4.65 -0.49
C LEU A 130 9.47 5.26 0.92
N TYR A 131 8.30 5.28 1.57
CA TYR A 131 8.15 5.78 2.94
C TYR A 131 9.05 5.02 3.92
N VAL A 132 9.07 3.68 3.84
CA VAL A 132 9.92 2.84 4.68
C VAL A 132 11.40 3.15 4.44
N ALA A 133 11.83 3.26 3.19
CA ALA A 133 13.23 3.54 2.83
C ALA A 133 13.71 4.92 3.32
N GLU A 134 12.80 5.89 3.47
CA GLU A 134 13.12 7.24 3.94
C GLU A 134 13.12 7.38 5.48
N ILE A 135 12.42 6.49 6.19
CA ILE A 135 12.36 6.51 7.67
C ILE A 135 13.47 5.69 8.30
N VAL A 136 13.90 4.63 7.65
CA VAL A 136 14.92 3.73 8.22
C VAL A 136 16.33 4.16 7.82
N SER A 137 17.32 3.78 8.64
CA SER A 137 18.73 4.06 8.34
C SER A 137 19.20 3.37 7.05
N ALA A 138 20.12 4.00 6.32
CA ALA A 138 20.65 3.51 5.05
C ALA A 138 21.14 2.05 5.11
N GLU A 139 21.80 1.67 6.20
CA GLU A 139 22.31 0.30 6.43
C GLU A 139 21.21 -0.77 6.45
N LYS A 140 19.98 -0.40 6.79
CA LYS A 140 18.85 -1.32 6.98
C LYS A 140 17.78 -1.21 5.92
N ARG A 141 17.89 -0.26 4.99
CA ARG A 141 16.89 -0.04 3.92
C ARG A 141 16.53 -1.34 3.19
N GLY A 142 17.54 -2.10 2.75
CA GLY A 142 17.31 -3.36 2.04
C GLY A 142 16.50 -4.38 2.85
N MET A 143 16.83 -4.53 4.13
CA MET A 143 16.10 -5.44 5.02
C MET A 143 14.63 -5.02 5.18
N TYR A 144 14.37 -3.75 5.46
CA TYR A 144 13.00 -3.28 5.71
C TYR A 144 12.16 -3.20 4.42
N VAL A 145 12.78 -2.95 3.27
CA VAL A 145 12.09 -3.07 1.97
C VAL A 145 11.74 -4.54 1.68
N ALA A 146 12.62 -5.50 2.06
CA ALA A 146 12.30 -6.92 1.96
C ALA A 146 11.11 -7.33 2.84
N PHE A 147 10.90 -6.67 3.98
CA PHE A 147 9.70 -6.88 4.81
C PHE A 147 8.40 -6.55 4.05
N PHE A 148 8.41 -5.55 3.16
CA PHE A 148 7.24 -5.29 2.32
C PHE A 148 6.87 -6.51 1.48
N GLN A 149 7.87 -7.19 0.90
CA GLN A 149 7.63 -8.43 0.15
C GLN A 149 7.10 -9.56 1.03
N LEU A 150 7.58 -9.66 2.28
CA LEU A 150 7.07 -10.63 3.25
C LEU A 150 5.58 -10.36 3.58
N PHE A 151 5.23 -9.10 3.83
CA PHE A 151 3.84 -8.69 4.08
C PHE A 151 2.96 -8.96 2.85
N LEU A 152 3.44 -8.70 1.63
CA LEU A 152 2.74 -9.01 0.39
C LEU A 152 2.44 -10.50 0.28
N THR A 153 3.45 -11.35 0.47
CA THR A 153 3.28 -12.81 0.41
C THR A 153 2.33 -13.32 1.50
N SER A 154 2.41 -12.74 2.70
CA SER A 154 1.47 -13.03 3.80
C SER A 154 0.04 -12.62 3.44
N GLY A 155 -0.15 -11.53 2.71
CA GLY A 155 -1.45 -11.08 2.19
C GLY A 155 -2.05 -12.07 1.20
N ILE A 156 -1.25 -12.61 0.28
CA ILE A 156 -1.69 -13.67 -0.66
C ILE A 156 -2.12 -14.92 0.12
N LEU A 157 -1.31 -15.34 1.08
CA LEU A 157 -1.65 -16.51 1.92
C LEU A 157 -2.95 -16.29 2.69
N LEU A 158 -3.12 -15.10 3.28
CA LEU A 158 -4.34 -14.73 4.00
C LEU A 158 -5.56 -14.78 3.08
N ALA A 159 -5.44 -14.29 1.85
CA ALA A 159 -6.53 -14.36 0.85
C ALA A 159 -6.94 -15.82 0.59
N TYR A 160 -5.98 -16.73 0.39
CA TYR A 160 -6.29 -18.16 0.16
C TYR A 160 -6.95 -18.81 1.37
N VAL A 161 -6.54 -18.46 2.60
CA VAL A 161 -7.20 -18.98 3.81
C VAL A 161 -8.64 -18.48 3.91
N VAL A 162 -8.89 -17.21 3.59
CA VAL A 162 -10.23 -16.63 3.55
C VAL A 162 -11.08 -17.27 2.45
N ASP A 163 -10.51 -17.45 1.26
CA ASP A 163 -11.19 -18.10 0.13
C ASP A 163 -11.64 -19.52 0.51
N LEU A 164 -10.76 -20.32 1.11
CA LEU A 164 -11.09 -21.67 1.58
C LEU A 164 -12.24 -21.67 2.60
N GLY A 165 -12.28 -20.68 3.49
CA GLY A 165 -13.34 -20.57 4.52
C GLY A 165 -14.68 -20.11 3.97
N LEU A 166 -14.70 -19.33 2.89
CA LEU A 166 -15.93 -18.69 2.38
C LEU A 166 -16.45 -19.28 1.07
N ILE A 167 -15.67 -20.12 0.37
CA ILE A 167 -16.04 -20.67 -0.93
C ILE A 167 -17.32 -21.52 -0.86
N SER A 168 -17.47 -22.33 0.21
CA SER A 168 -18.65 -23.18 0.42
C SER A 168 -19.94 -22.39 0.62
N GLY A 169 -19.86 -21.17 1.16
CA GLY A 169 -21.00 -20.28 1.39
C GLY A 169 -21.37 -19.40 0.19
N GLY A 170 -20.59 -19.39 -0.88
CA GLY A 170 -20.85 -18.55 -2.06
C GLY A 170 -20.65 -17.06 -1.84
N HIS A 171 -20.03 -16.64 -0.74
CA HIS A 171 -19.95 -15.25 -0.28
C HIS A 171 -18.77 -14.47 -0.90
N TRP A 172 -18.65 -14.43 -2.23
CA TRP A 172 -17.54 -13.79 -2.93
C TRP A 172 -17.36 -12.29 -2.56
N ARG A 173 -18.45 -11.57 -2.30
CA ARG A 173 -18.35 -10.16 -1.86
C ARG A 173 -17.68 -10.03 -0.50
N LEU A 174 -18.00 -10.95 0.43
CA LEU A 174 -17.39 -10.97 1.76
C LEU A 174 -15.89 -11.25 1.69
N MET A 175 -15.44 -12.10 0.74
CA MET A 175 -14.01 -12.33 0.50
C MET A 175 -13.28 -11.00 0.24
N PHE A 176 -13.80 -10.12 -0.61
CA PHE A 176 -13.24 -8.80 -0.84
C PHE A 176 -13.41 -7.85 0.36
N ALA A 177 -14.56 -7.90 1.05
CA ALA A 177 -14.83 -6.99 2.15
C ALA A 177 -13.85 -7.13 3.32
N LEU A 178 -13.31 -8.32 3.56
CA LEU A 178 -12.39 -8.56 4.68
C LEU A 178 -11.10 -7.75 4.60
N VAL A 179 -10.67 -7.33 3.39
CA VAL A 179 -9.51 -6.44 3.25
C VAL A 179 -9.76 -5.03 3.80
N LEU A 180 -11.01 -4.65 4.05
CA LEU A 180 -11.31 -3.38 4.72
C LEU A 180 -10.72 -3.32 6.12
N ILE A 181 -10.58 -4.44 6.81
CA ILE A 181 -10.03 -4.49 8.18
C ILE A 181 -8.60 -3.94 8.18
N PRO A 182 -7.62 -4.54 7.47
CA PRO A 182 -6.27 -3.99 7.43
C PRO A 182 -6.20 -2.61 6.74
N THR A 183 -7.11 -2.29 5.80
CA THR A 183 -7.17 -0.96 5.16
C THR A 183 -7.50 0.13 6.17
N VAL A 184 -8.52 -0.09 7.01
CA VAL A 184 -8.93 0.86 8.05
C VAL A 184 -7.84 1.01 9.12
N VAL A 185 -7.22 -0.10 9.53
CA VAL A 185 -6.10 -0.08 10.48
C VAL A 185 -4.92 0.73 9.92
N LEU A 186 -4.56 0.52 8.65
CA LEU A 186 -3.51 1.28 8.00
C LEU A 186 -3.88 2.77 7.90
N PHE A 187 -5.10 3.10 7.47
CA PHE A 187 -5.55 4.49 7.33
C PHE A 187 -5.47 5.25 8.64
N PHE A 188 -6.07 4.73 9.71
CA PHE A 188 -6.03 5.37 11.03
C PHE A 188 -4.64 5.36 11.64
N GLY A 189 -3.88 4.29 11.44
CA GLY A 189 -2.49 4.21 11.86
C GLY A 189 -1.62 5.29 11.22
N MET A 190 -1.81 5.56 9.93
CA MET A 190 -1.10 6.63 9.22
C MET A 190 -1.39 8.02 9.80
N LEU A 191 -2.54 8.27 10.45
CA LEU A 191 -2.80 9.55 11.11
C LEU A 191 -1.79 9.84 12.22
N TYR A 192 -1.34 8.81 12.94
CA TYR A 192 -0.39 8.93 14.06
C TYR A 192 1.08 8.89 13.62
N LEU A 193 1.37 8.39 12.43
CA LEU A 193 2.74 8.34 11.92
C LEU A 193 3.18 9.73 11.40
N PRO A 194 4.47 10.10 11.58
CA PRO A 194 5.02 11.32 11.02
C PRO A 194 5.14 11.23 9.50
N GLU A 195 5.31 12.37 8.84
CA GLU A 195 5.67 12.42 7.42
C GLU A 195 7.15 12.05 7.23
N SER A 196 7.54 11.69 6.02
CA SER A 196 8.92 11.38 5.67
C SER A 196 9.88 12.53 6.02
N PRO A 197 11.01 12.26 6.71
CA PRO A 197 11.99 13.29 7.03
C PRO A 197 12.63 13.90 5.76
N ARG A 198 12.77 13.12 4.68
CA ARG A 198 13.30 13.61 3.40
C ARG A 198 12.33 14.60 2.76
N TRP A 199 11.05 14.27 2.72
CA TRP A 199 10.03 15.17 2.18
C TRP A 199 9.91 16.46 2.99
N LEU A 200 9.90 16.35 4.34
CA LEU A 200 9.85 17.50 5.23
C LEU A 200 11.04 18.44 5.00
N TRP A 201 12.24 17.89 4.81
CA TRP A 201 13.45 18.68 4.54
C TRP A 201 13.33 19.44 3.20
N GLN A 202 12.96 18.76 2.13
CA GLN A 202 12.81 19.35 0.81
C GLN A 202 11.75 20.46 0.73
N HIS A 203 10.76 20.44 1.63
CA HIS A 203 9.70 21.44 1.72
C HIS A 203 9.95 22.52 2.80
N GLY A 204 11.16 22.60 3.33
CA GLY A 204 11.56 23.64 4.29
C GLY A 204 11.14 23.39 5.74
N PHE A 205 10.53 22.24 6.07
CA PHE A 205 10.15 21.88 7.45
C PHE A 205 11.31 21.23 8.22
N VAL A 206 12.49 21.90 8.22
CA VAL A 206 13.77 21.37 8.74
C VAL A 206 13.67 20.88 10.18
N ASP A 207 13.03 21.63 11.06
CA ASP A 207 12.89 21.26 12.48
C ASP A 207 12.07 20.00 12.67
N ARG A 208 10.97 19.85 11.90
CA ARG A 208 10.16 18.63 11.93
C ARG A 208 10.92 17.43 11.36
N ALA A 209 11.65 17.61 10.27
CA ALA A 209 12.50 16.58 9.69
C ALA A 209 13.51 16.06 10.72
N ARG A 210 14.18 16.98 11.43
CA ARG A 210 15.14 16.64 12.49
C ARG A 210 14.48 15.89 13.65
N GLN A 211 13.29 16.30 14.09
CA GLN A 211 12.54 15.59 15.12
C GLN A 211 12.22 14.14 14.72
N VAL A 212 11.75 13.92 13.49
CA VAL A 212 11.45 12.57 12.98
C VAL A 212 12.71 11.72 12.92
N LEU A 213 13.84 12.28 12.44
CA LEU A 213 15.12 11.57 12.42
C LEU A 213 15.58 11.18 13.84
N LEU A 214 15.44 12.05 14.83
CA LEU A 214 15.79 11.74 16.22
C LEU A 214 14.90 10.65 16.85
N MET A 215 13.66 10.47 16.37
CA MET A 215 12.78 9.37 16.80
C MET A 215 13.22 8.01 16.24
N THR A 216 13.87 8.00 15.07
CA THR A 216 14.18 6.78 14.32
C THR A 216 15.67 6.46 14.23
N HIS A 217 16.54 7.42 14.52
CA HIS A 217 17.99 7.32 14.38
C HIS A 217 18.71 7.73 15.68
N THR A 218 19.94 7.28 15.84
CA THR A 218 20.84 7.82 16.87
C THR A 218 21.29 9.25 16.48
N PRO A 219 21.77 10.08 17.43
CA PRO A 219 22.25 11.43 17.11
C PRO A 219 23.33 11.47 16.02
N GLN A 220 24.23 10.49 16.01
CA GLN A 220 25.29 10.35 15.00
C GLN A 220 24.72 10.02 13.61
N MET A 221 23.79 9.05 13.54
CA MET A 221 23.08 8.69 12.31
C MET A 221 22.20 9.83 11.80
N THR A 222 21.60 10.61 12.71
CA THR A 222 20.81 11.80 12.35
C THR A 222 21.67 12.84 11.63
N ALA A 223 22.87 13.11 12.13
CA ALA A 223 23.79 14.06 11.48
C ALA A 223 24.23 13.58 10.09
N ALA A 224 24.50 12.27 9.94
CA ALA A 224 24.84 11.67 8.66
C ALA A 224 23.66 11.72 7.67
N ALA A 225 22.43 11.40 8.12
CA ALA A 225 21.22 11.44 7.30
C ALA A 225 20.91 12.87 6.82
N ILE A 226 21.06 13.87 7.68
CA ILE A 226 20.89 15.28 7.31
C ILE A 226 21.89 15.67 6.22
N LYS A 227 23.15 15.29 6.36
CA LYS A 227 24.19 15.58 5.36
C LYS A 227 23.89 14.90 4.00
N GLU A 228 23.40 13.67 4.03
CA GLU A 228 22.98 12.92 2.82
C GLU A 228 21.81 13.62 2.12
N ILE A 229 20.78 14.02 2.87
CA ILE A 229 19.58 14.70 2.33
C ILE A 229 19.97 16.06 1.74
N ASP A 230 20.82 16.83 2.41
CA ASP A 230 21.27 18.14 1.97
C ASP A 230 22.08 18.06 0.68
N GLN A 231 23.02 17.11 0.59
CA GLN A 231 23.79 16.88 -0.64
C GLN A 231 22.91 16.49 -1.82
N GLN A 232 21.91 15.64 -1.60
CA GLN A 232 20.98 15.22 -2.67
C GLN A 232 20.07 16.39 -3.11
N SER A 233 19.61 17.24 -2.20
CA SER A 233 18.81 18.41 -2.54
C SER A 233 19.56 19.42 -3.41
N HIS A 234 20.87 19.59 -3.20
CA HIS A 234 21.71 20.44 -4.04
C HIS A 234 21.92 19.87 -5.46
N ILE A 235 22.00 18.56 -5.61
CA ILE A 235 22.12 17.90 -6.92
C ILE A 235 20.82 18.05 -7.73
N ASP A 236 19.67 17.85 -7.09
CA ASP A 236 18.35 17.98 -7.72
C ASP A 236 18.06 19.41 -8.19
N LEU A 237 18.55 20.45 -7.48
CA LEU A 237 18.40 21.86 -7.85
C LEU A 237 19.38 22.32 -8.94
N GLY A 238 20.50 21.63 -9.15
CA GLY A 238 21.50 21.94 -10.16
C GLY A 238 21.30 21.29 -11.54
N SER A 239 20.26 20.45 -11.68
CA SER A 239 19.98 19.67 -12.90
C SER A 239 18.84 20.23 -13.76
N TRP A 240 18.38 21.47 -13.54
CA TRP A 240 17.35 22.18 -14.33
C TRP A 240 17.96 23.38 -15.07
#